data_59e13de21fe0fe1ef418923c59a9c2c8
#
_entry.id   59e13de21fe0fe1ef418923c59a9c2c8
#
_cell.length_a   1.000
_cell.length_b   1.000
_cell.length_c   1.000
_cell.angle_alpha   90.00
_cell.angle_beta   90.00
_cell.angle_gamma   90.00
#
_symmetry.space_group_name_H-M   'P 1'
#
loop_
_entity.id
_entity.type
_entity.pdbx_description
1 polymer ?
#
loop_
_entity_poly.entity_id
_entity_poly.type
_entity_poly.pdbx_seq_one_letter_code
_entity_poly.pdbx_strand_id
1 'polypeptide(L)'
;MAVTKKNVRFYARGLQVAGILNIPEGAEEKKQNAAIVCVHPGSSCKDQTAGLYAEKLAEQGYVTLAFDASYQGESEGAPRYMEEPAARVEDIRSAVDYVTTLPYIDEERIGVLGVCAGGGYAVNAAMTERRIKAVGTVVGANIGRLNRESNPIGVLEAIGKQRTAEARGAGVMITKWIPKNQEELAVAGMTDIDIVEAVEYYTTPRGQSVNSPNKLNFTSMGSVIGFDAFHLADTLLTQPLQIIVGSKQGAFGSYKDGHELYEKAASEKKDLLVVEGASHYDLYDQPEPVKITVKKLTSFYNENL
;
A
#
# COMPACT_ATOMS: atom_id res chain seq x y z
N MET A 1 13.86 9.12 17.78
CA MET A 1 15.19 9.70 17.43
C MET A 1 15.02 10.67 16.27
N ALA A 2 16.02 11.51 15.97
CA ALA A 2 15.99 12.37 14.79
C ALA A 2 16.06 11.54 13.51
N VAL A 3 15.38 12.02 12.46
CA VAL A 3 15.30 11.32 11.16
C VAL A 3 15.64 12.28 10.04
N THR A 4 16.57 11.89 9.17
CA THR A 4 16.89 12.61 7.94
C THR A 4 16.07 12.03 6.79
N LYS A 5 15.37 12.90 6.05
CA LYS A 5 14.61 12.52 4.85
C LYS A 5 15.42 12.84 3.60
N LYS A 6 15.58 11.86 2.70
CA LYS A 6 16.24 12.03 1.41
C LYS A 6 15.28 11.64 0.28
N ASN A 7 15.04 12.53 -0.68
CA ASN A 7 14.36 12.16 -1.91
C ASN A 7 15.31 11.28 -2.74
N VAL A 8 14.80 10.14 -3.18
CA VAL A 8 15.57 9.15 -3.93
C VAL A 8 14.82 8.72 -5.18
N ARG A 9 15.55 8.16 -6.14
CA ARG A 9 14.97 7.51 -7.31
C ARG A 9 15.67 6.18 -7.54
N PHE A 10 14.90 5.18 -7.92
CA PHE A 10 15.41 3.87 -8.31
C PHE A 10 14.64 3.37 -9.53
N TYR A 11 15.13 2.31 -10.17
CA TYR A 11 14.49 1.77 -11.37
C TYR A 11 13.66 0.54 -11.05
N ALA A 12 12.43 0.49 -11.57
CA ALA A 12 11.58 -0.68 -11.62
C ALA A 12 11.22 -0.95 -13.09
N ARG A 13 11.73 -2.03 -13.66
CA ARG A 13 11.53 -2.42 -15.07
C ARG A 13 11.73 -1.27 -16.07
N GLY A 14 12.76 -0.45 -15.83
CA GLY A 14 13.12 0.66 -16.74
C GLY A 14 12.37 1.96 -16.48
N LEU A 15 11.42 1.99 -15.54
CA LEU A 15 10.76 3.22 -15.08
C LEU A 15 11.48 3.77 -13.85
N GLN A 16 11.65 5.08 -13.76
CA GLN A 16 12.12 5.73 -12.55
C GLN A 16 11.00 5.84 -11.52
N VAL A 17 11.21 5.24 -10.38
CA VAL A 17 10.33 5.27 -9.21
C VAL A 17 10.84 6.31 -8.22
N ALA A 18 9.97 7.23 -7.79
CA ALA A 18 10.27 8.27 -6.81
C ALA A 18 10.00 7.78 -5.39
N GLY A 19 10.95 7.97 -4.48
CA GLY A 19 10.82 7.56 -3.09
C GLY A 19 11.34 8.61 -2.09
N ILE A 20 10.95 8.42 -0.83
CA ILE A 20 11.49 9.12 0.34
C ILE A 20 12.16 8.08 1.22
N LEU A 21 13.47 8.21 1.37
CA LEU A 21 14.29 7.40 2.27
C LEU A 21 14.39 8.16 3.60
N ASN A 22 13.93 7.53 4.68
CA ASN A 22 14.05 8.07 6.03
C ASN A 22 15.18 7.33 6.74
N ILE A 23 16.16 8.08 7.22
CA ILE A 23 17.39 7.57 7.82
C ILE A 23 17.46 8.02 9.27
N PRO A 24 17.40 7.10 10.24
CA PRO A 24 17.62 7.42 11.64
C PRO A 24 19.00 8.01 11.89
N GLU A 25 19.12 8.91 12.84
CA GLU A 25 20.40 9.49 13.26
C GLU A 25 21.42 8.41 13.60
N GLY A 26 22.63 8.51 13.03
CA GLY A 26 23.74 7.57 13.21
C GLY A 26 23.57 6.23 12.44
N ALA A 27 22.52 6.04 11.65
CA ALA A 27 22.35 4.80 10.89
C ALA A 27 23.41 4.65 9.77
N GLU A 28 23.82 5.73 9.12
CA GLU A 28 24.84 5.70 8.05
C GLU A 28 26.24 5.34 8.57
N GLU A 29 26.49 5.51 9.87
CA GLU A 29 27.75 5.15 10.54
C GLU A 29 27.76 3.68 11.01
N LYS A 30 26.60 3.06 11.14
CA LYS A 30 26.44 1.67 11.53
C LYS A 30 26.36 0.80 10.29
N LYS A 31 27.04 -0.33 10.33
CA LYS A 31 26.78 -1.42 9.38
C LYS A 31 25.66 -2.30 9.96
N GLN A 32 24.74 -2.79 9.13
CA GLN A 32 23.71 -3.75 9.52
C GLN A 32 22.43 -3.13 10.16
N ASN A 33 21.90 -2.04 9.60
CA ASN A 33 20.57 -1.57 9.97
C ASN A 33 19.50 -2.40 9.27
N ALA A 34 18.40 -2.68 9.97
CA ALA A 34 17.20 -3.20 9.34
C ALA A 34 16.53 -2.14 8.45
N ALA A 35 15.97 -2.56 7.32
CA ALA A 35 15.22 -1.71 6.43
C ALA A 35 13.75 -2.15 6.32
N ILE A 36 12.81 -1.18 6.17
CA ILE A 36 11.40 -1.45 5.93
C ILE A 36 10.92 -0.69 4.70
N VAL A 37 10.45 -1.42 3.70
CA VAL A 37 9.81 -0.87 2.50
C VAL A 37 8.33 -0.63 2.80
N CYS A 38 7.86 0.63 2.66
CA CYS A 38 6.50 1.05 2.98
C CYS A 38 5.68 1.29 1.70
N VAL A 39 4.58 0.56 1.56
CA VAL A 39 3.76 0.47 0.33
C VAL A 39 2.44 1.19 0.53
N HIS A 40 2.15 2.18 -0.32
CA HIS A 40 0.98 3.04 -0.20
C HIS A 40 -0.33 2.37 -0.69
N PRO A 41 -1.51 2.86 -0.23
CA PRO A 41 -2.83 2.45 -0.70
C PRO A 41 -3.03 2.58 -2.22
N GLY A 42 -4.12 2.05 -2.74
CA GLY A 42 -4.57 2.33 -4.10
C GLY A 42 -4.81 3.84 -4.30
N SER A 43 -4.36 4.38 -5.43
CA SER A 43 -4.47 5.82 -5.77
C SER A 43 -3.88 6.81 -4.74
N SER A 44 -3.05 6.33 -3.82
CA SER A 44 -2.33 7.14 -2.84
C SER A 44 -0.92 7.48 -3.36
N CYS A 45 -0.07 8.04 -2.51
CA CYS A 45 1.32 8.34 -2.81
C CYS A 45 2.21 8.23 -1.56
N LYS A 46 3.53 8.34 -1.79
CA LYS A 46 4.55 8.26 -0.73
C LYS A 46 4.43 9.33 0.36
N ASP A 47 3.77 10.46 0.03
CA ASP A 47 3.66 11.61 0.94
C ASP A 47 2.51 11.47 1.96
N GLN A 48 1.65 10.45 1.80
CA GLN A 48 0.46 10.21 2.61
C GLN A 48 0.72 9.15 3.71
N THR A 49 -0.27 8.31 4.02
CA THR A 49 -0.19 7.36 5.15
C THR A 49 1.06 6.46 5.12
N ALA A 50 1.51 6.01 3.94
CA ALA A 50 2.73 5.18 3.85
C ALA A 50 3.97 5.97 4.30
N GLY A 51 4.07 7.26 3.93
CA GLY A 51 5.12 8.16 4.38
C GLY A 51 5.06 8.42 5.89
N LEU A 52 3.86 8.58 6.45
CA LEU A 52 3.66 8.71 7.88
C LEU A 52 4.21 7.49 8.65
N TYR A 53 3.81 6.28 8.25
CA TYR A 53 4.32 5.07 8.88
C TYR A 53 5.81 4.88 8.67
N ALA A 54 6.34 5.20 7.49
CA ALA A 54 7.76 5.17 7.21
C ALA A 54 8.55 6.09 8.16
N GLU A 55 8.09 7.33 8.36
CA GLU A 55 8.70 8.26 9.31
C GLU A 55 8.61 7.74 10.76
N LYS A 56 7.43 7.26 11.18
CA LYS A 56 7.23 6.74 12.54
C LYS A 56 8.09 5.53 12.85
N LEU A 57 8.29 4.63 11.90
CA LEU A 57 9.19 3.49 12.04
C LEU A 57 10.66 3.93 12.02
N ALA A 58 11.01 4.95 11.23
CA ALA A 58 12.36 5.51 11.26
C ALA A 58 12.67 6.17 12.63
N GLU A 59 11.71 6.83 13.28
CA GLU A 59 11.84 7.30 14.66
C GLU A 59 12.14 6.17 15.66
N GLN A 60 11.81 4.91 15.33
CA GLN A 60 12.11 3.71 16.12
C GLN A 60 13.45 3.05 15.77
N GLY A 61 14.18 3.57 14.78
CA GLY A 61 15.53 3.11 14.44
C GLY A 61 15.65 2.28 13.16
N TYR A 62 14.59 2.13 12.38
CA TYR A 62 14.64 1.45 11.08
C TYR A 62 14.98 2.44 9.96
N VAL A 63 15.78 2.03 8.98
CA VAL A 63 15.84 2.75 7.71
C VAL A 63 14.57 2.41 6.92
N THR A 64 13.82 3.42 6.47
CA THR A 64 12.56 3.16 5.78
C THR A 64 12.50 3.83 4.43
N LEU A 65 11.83 3.18 3.46
CA LEU A 65 11.62 3.70 2.12
C LEU A 65 10.13 3.68 1.80
N ALA A 66 9.50 4.87 1.66
CA ALA A 66 8.20 5.02 1.04
C ALA A 66 8.38 5.48 -0.41
N PHE A 67 7.58 4.98 -1.35
CA PHE A 67 7.72 5.30 -2.77
C PHE A 67 6.36 5.44 -3.46
N ASP A 68 6.32 6.21 -4.54
CA ASP A 68 5.18 6.27 -5.45
C ASP A 68 5.24 5.07 -6.40
N ALA A 69 4.15 4.36 -6.56
CA ALA A 69 4.10 3.26 -7.54
C ALA A 69 4.33 3.75 -8.97
N SER A 70 4.83 2.89 -9.82
CA SER A 70 4.89 3.13 -11.27
C SER A 70 3.56 3.65 -11.79
N TYR A 71 3.57 4.61 -12.71
CA TYR A 71 2.42 5.31 -13.30
C TYR A 71 1.71 6.31 -12.38
N GLN A 72 2.11 6.45 -11.12
CA GLN A 72 1.46 7.29 -10.11
C GLN A 72 2.44 8.32 -9.50
N GLY A 73 1.89 9.32 -8.80
CA GLY A 73 2.68 10.33 -8.10
C GLY A 73 3.78 10.95 -8.97
N GLU A 74 4.99 11.01 -8.44
CA GLU A 74 6.20 11.50 -9.12
C GLU A 74 6.99 10.41 -9.86
N SER A 75 6.52 9.14 -9.80
CA SER A 75 7.12 8.03 -10.56
C SER A 75 6.76 8.10 -12.02
N GLU A 76 7.62 7.55 -12.88
CA GLU A 76 7.40 7.48 -14.32
C GLU A 76 6.34 6.43 -14.70
N GLY A 77 6.03 6.37 -15.98
CA GLY A 77 5.12 5.42 -16.59
C GLY A 77 3.97 6.09 -17.33
N ALA A 78 3.63 5.54 -18.48
CA ALA A 78 2.53 5.98 -19.35
C ALA A 78 1.75 4.76 -19.86
N PRO A 79 0.42 4.85 -19.97
CA PRO A 79 -0.41 5.99 -19.57
C PRO A 79 -0.41 6.20 -18.05
N ARG A 80 -0.65 7.45 -17.60
CA ARG A 80 -0.68 7.78 -16.16
C ARG A 80 -1.91 7.18 -15.45
N TYR A 81 -1.82 7.12 -14.13
CA TYR A 81 -2.90 6.71 -13.21
C TYR A 81 -3.35 5.27 -13.39
N MET A 82 -2.47 4.41 -13.85
CA MET A 82 -2.73 2.98 -13.88
C MET A 82 -2.61 2.38 -12.48
N GLU A 83 -3.57 1.55 -12.11
CA GLU A 83 -3.43 0.63 -10.99
C GLU A 83 -3.14 -0.76 -11.60
N GLU A 84 -1.87 -1.10 -11.72
CA GLU A 84 -1.42 -2.35 -12.34
C GLU A 84 -0.79 -3.25 -11.28
N PRO A 85 -1.50 -4.29 -10.81
CA PRO A 85 -1.04 -5.14 -9.71
C PRO A 85 0.34 -5.76 -9.94
N ALA A 86 0.64 -6.19 -11.16
CA ALA A 86 1.94 -6.78 -11.47
C ALA A 86 3.08 -5.75 -11.35
N ALA A 87 2.83 -4.49 -11.76
CA ALA A 87 3.79 -3.41 -11.59
C ALA A 87 3.95 -3.05 -10.11
N ARG A 88 2.86 -2.96 -9.34
CA ARG A 88 2.88 -2.69 -7.91
C ARG A 88 3.74 -3.71 -7.14
N VAL A 89 3.59 -4.99 -7.46
CA VAL A 89 4.39 -6.07 -6.86
C VAL A 89 5.86 -5.95 -7.26
N GLU A 90 6.13 -5.62 -8.51
CA GLU A 90 7.51 -5.45 -9.00
C GLU A 90 8.18 -4.19 -8.45
N ASP A 91 7.45 -3.11 -8.26
CA ASP A 91 7.96 -1.89 -7.60
C ASP A 91 8.46 -2.20 -6.18
N ILE A 92 7.76 -3.10 -5.44
CA ILE A 92 8.20 -3.55 -4.11
C ILE A 92 9.51 -4.31 -4.20
N ARG A 93 9.65 -5.25 -5.15
CA ARG A 93 10.91 -5.99 -5.37
C ARG A 93 12.06 -5.05 -5.73
N SER A 94 11.79 -4.09 -6.61
CA SER A 94 12.77 -3.07 -7.00
C SER A 94 13.13 -2.12 -5.85
N ALA A 95 12.20 -1.84 -4.94
CA ALA A 95 12.48 -1.10 -3.71
C ALA A 95 13.40 -1.92 -2.77
N VAL A 96 13.21 -3.25 -2.70
CA VAL A 96 14.13 -4.16 -1.99
C VAL A 96 15.50 -4.15 -2.67
N ASP A 97 15.58 -4.24 -4.01
CA ASP A 97 16.85 -4.09 -4.74
C ASP A 97 17.56 -2.79 -4.36
N TYR A 98 16.83 -1.67 -4.36
CA TYR A 98 17.41 -0.37 -4.03
C TYR A 98 17.97 -0.33 -2.60
N VAL A 99 17.21 -0.78 -1.58
CA VAL A 99 17.70 -0.70 -0.20
C VAL A 99 18.91 -1.59 0.04
N THR A 100 19.06 -2.72 -0.68
CA THR A 100 20.25 -3.56 -0.59
C THR A 100 21.50 -2.91 -1.18
N THR A 101 21.39 -1.86 -2.00
CA THR A 101 22.54 -1.09 -2.50
C THR A 101 23.12 -0.12 -1.47
N LEU A 102 22.38 0.15 -0.38
CA LEU A 102 22.82 1.08 0.65
C LEU A 102 23.84 0.39 1.58
N PRO A 103 25.07 0.91 1.71
CA PRO A 103 26.18 0.19 2.37
C PRO A 103 26.01 -0.01 3.87
N TYR A 104 24.98 0.60 4.46
CA TYR A 104 24.65 0.52 5.88
C TYR A 104 23.42 -0.35 6.18
N ILE A 105 22.84 -1.00 5.17
CA ILE A 105 21.72 -1.93 5.34
C ILE A 105 22.24 -3.37 5.45
N ASP A 106 21.59 -4.13 6.33
CA ASP A 106 21.74 -5.58 6.41
C ASP A 106 20.69 -6.24 5.50
N GLU A 107 21.14 -6.89 4.43
CA GLU A 107 20.27 -7.55 3.46
C GLU A 107 19.46 -8.72 4.03
N GLU A 108 19.88 -9.26 5.18
CA GLU A 108 19.13 -10.28 5.91
C GLU A 108 18.07 -9.71 6.87
N ARG A 109 17.93 -8.38 6.94
CA ARG A 109 17.03 -7.68 7.86
C ARG A 109 16.13 -6.69 7.12
N ILE A 110 15.43 -7.16 6.07
CA ILE A 110 14.51 -6.36 5.27
C ILE A 110 13.07 -6.78 5.56
N GLY A 111 12.25 -5.82 5.99
CA GLY A 111 10.81 -5.96 6.16
C GLY A 111 10.01 -5.19 5.11
N VAL A 112 8.73 -5.50 5.01
CA VAL A 112 7.77 -4.73 4.22
C VAL A 112 6.57 -4.36 5.09
N LEU A 113 6.08 -3.13 4.93
CA LEU A 113 4.82 -2.66 5.49
C LEU A 113 3.89 -2.20 4.37
N GLY A 114 2.70 -2.75 4.28
CA GLY A 114 1.70 -2.29 3.32
C GLY A 114 0.45 -1.74 4.00
N VAL A 115 -0.07 -0.62 3.47
CA VAL A 115 -1.30 0.01 3.96
C VAL A 115 -2.40 -0.15 2.91
N CYS A 116 -3.59 -0.59 3.30
CA CYS A 116 -4.75 -0.81 2.42
C CYS A 116 -4.40 -1.75 1.25
N ALA A 117 -4.66 -1.36 -0.01
CA ALA A 117 -4.24 -2.13 -1.19
C ALA A 117 -2.73 -2.43 -1.19
N GLY A 118 -1.90 -1.51 -0.65
CA GLY A 118 -0.48 -1.73 -0.42
C GLY A 118 -0.19 -2.93 0.45
N GLY A 119 -1.07 -3.26 1.41
CA GLY A 119 -0.99 -4.46 2.23
C GLY A 119 -1.15 -5.73 1.40
N GLY A 120 -2.14 -5.76 0.50
CA GLY A 120 -2.31 -6.87 -0.43
C GLY A 120 -1.12 -7.05 -1.37
N TYR A 121 -0.57 -5.97 -1.90
CA TYR A 121 0.62 -6.01 -2.76
C TYR A 121 1.88 -6.44 -2.00
N ALA A 122 2.06 -5.98 -0.76
CA ALA A 122 3.17 -6.37 0.09
C ALA A 122 3.15 -7.88 0.40
N VAL A 123 1.97 -8.41 0.74
CA VAL A 123 1.75 -9.85 0.95
C VAL A 123 2.09 -10.63 -0.33
N ASN A 124 1.56 -10.19 -1.48
CA ASN A 124 1.82 -10.86 -2.76
C ASN A 124 3.31 -10.84 -3.13
N ALA A 125 3.99 -9.72 -2.96
CA ALA A 125 5.42 -9.61 -3.20
C ALA A 125 6.23 -10.56 -2.30
N ALA A 126 5.93 -10.60 -1.00
CA ALA A 126 6.65 -11.41 -0.02
C ALA A 126 6.58 -12.91 -0.31
N MET A 127 5.50 -13.40 -0.91
CA MET A 127 5.37 -14.81 -1.29
C MET A 127 6.51 -15.28 -2.21
N THR A 128 7.03 -14.41 -3.06
CA THR A 128 8.04 -14.74 -4.07
C THR A 128 9.34 -13.95 -3.94
N GLU A 129 9.39 -12.91 -3.10
CA GLU A 129 10.59 -12.13 -2.78
C GLU A 129 11.12 -12.57 -1.40
N ARG A 130 12.07 -13.52 -1.41
CA ARG A 130 12.56 -14.16 -0.17
C ARG A 130 13.55 -13.32 0.64
N ARG A 131 14.01 -12.18 0.13
CA ARG A 131 14.77 -11.19 0.89
C ARG A 131 13.88 -10.43 1.88
N ILE A 132 12.56 -10.40 1.68
CA ILE A 132 11.62 -9.91 2.68
C ILE A 132 11.52 -10.95 3.80
N LYS A 133 11.95 -10.56 5.02
CA LYS A 133 12.02 -11.44 6.19
C LYS A 133 10.80 -11.30 7.12
N ALA A 134 10.11 -10.16 7.09
CA ALA A 134 8.94 -9.89 7.92
C ALA A 134 7.91 -9.03 7.18
N VAL A 135 6.63 -9.34 7.32
CA VAL A 135 5.52 -8.67 6.62
C VAL A 135 4.57 -8.04 7.61
N GLY A 136 4.39 -6.73 7.53
CA GLY A 136 3.37 -5.98 8.26
C GLY A 136 2.27 -5.48 7.33
N THR A 137 1.01 -5.53 7.77
CA THR A 137 -0.10 -4.91 7.06
C THR A 137 -0.94 -4.05 8.00
N VAL A 138 -1.34 -2.87 7.56
CA VAL A 138 -2.26 -1.98 8.24
C VAL A 138 -3.48 -1.80 7.35
N VAL A 139 -4.65 -2.18 7.87
CA VAL A 139 -5.92 -2.24 7.12
C VAL A 139 -5.74 -2.84 5.71
N GLY A 140 -4.92 -3.89 5.61
CA GLY A 140 -4.58 -4.54 4.36
C GLY A 140 -5.83 -4.99 3.60
N ALA A 141 -5.88 -4.71 2.29
CA ALA A 141 -7.04 -5.02 1.45
C ALA A 141 -6.65 -5.84 0.22
N ASN A 142 -7.42 -6.87 -0.07
CA ASN A 142 -7.36 -7.60 -1.33
C ASN A 142 -8.18 -6.84 -2.39
N ILE A 143 -7.51 -5.90 -3.08
CA ILE A 143 -8.15 -4.99 -4.04
C ILE A 143 -8.92 -5.73 -5.13
N GLY A 144 -8.45 -6.91 -5.54
CA GLY A 144 -9.13 -7.72 -6.54
C GLY A 144 -10.45 -8.29 -6.00
N ARG A 145 -10.46 -8.83 -4.76
CA ARG A 145 -11.68 -9.27 -4.09
C ARG A 145 -12.71 -8.15 -4.03
N LEU A 146 -12.32 -6.97 -3.54
CA LEU A 146 -13.19 -5.80 -3.43
C LEU A 146 -13.88 -5.48 -4.76
N ASN A 147 -13.15 -5.50 -5.87
CA ASN A 147 -13.69 -5.18 -7.18
C ASN A 147 -14.51 -6.32 -7.81
N ARG A 148 -14.33 -7.57 -7.36
CA ARG A 148 -15.16 -8.71 -7.81
C ARG A 148 -16.51 -8.79 -7.11
N GLU A 149 -16.68 -8.16 -5.95
CA GLU A 149 -17.92 -8.22 -5.16
C GLU A 149 -19.05 -7.31 -5.70
N SER A 150 -18.78 -6.40 -6.64
CA SER A 150 -19.78 -5.53 -7.24
C SER A 150 -20.34 -6.08 -8.56
N ASN A 151 -20.02 -5.46 -9.69
CA ASN A 151 -20.43 -5.88 -11.03
C ASN A 151 -19.22 -6.12 -11.94
N PRO A 152 -18.39 -7.15 -11.68
CA PRO A 152 -17.15 -7.33 -12.41
C PRO A 152 -17.36 -7.58 -13.91
N ILE A 153 -18.39 -8.34 -14.29
CA ILE A 153 -18.66 -8.66 -15.71
C ILE A 153 -19.02 -7.39 -16.49
N GLY A 154 -19.93 -6.57 -15.97
CA GLY A 154 -20.30 -5.32 -16.65
C GLY A 154 -19.13 -4.34 -16.77
N VAL A 155 -18.25 -4.28 -15.76
CA VAL A 155 -17.03 -3.47 -15.79
C VAL A 155 -16.06 -4.01 -16.85
N LEU A 156 -15.82 -5.32 -16.93
CA LEU A 156 -14.95 -5.94 -17.93
C LEU A 156 -15.46 -5.74 -19.37
N GLU A 157 -16.79 -5.82 -19.58
CA GLU A 157 -17.39 -5.51 -20.88
C GLU A 157 -17.19 -4.04 -21.27
N ALA A 158 -17.36 -3.11 -20.32
CA ALA A 158 -17.11 -1.69 -20.55
C ALA A 158 -15.62 -1.42 -20.86
N ILE A 159 -14.70 -2.08 -20.16
CA ILE A 159 -13.26 -2.03 -20.44
C ILE A 159 -12.97 -2.53 -21.86
N GLY A 160 -13.57 -3.65 -22.30
CA GLY A 160 -13.40 -4.17 -23.65
C GLY A 160 -13.82 -3.16 -24.73
N LYS A 161 -14.96 -2.48 -24.53
CA LYS A 161 -15.44 -1.40 -25.41
C LYS A 161 -14.48 -0.22 -25.41
N GLN A 162 -14.01 0.23 -24.25
CA GLN A 162 -13.06 1.34 -24.10
C GLN A 162 -11.73 1.04 -24.78
N ARG A 163 -11.14 -0.13 -24.52
CA ARG A 163 -9.89 -0.57 -25.19
C ARG A 163 -10.02 -0.59 -26.72
N THR A 164 -11.17 -1.02 -27.23
CA THR A 164 -11.46 -0.98 -28.67
C THR A 164 -11.51 0.45 -29.20
N ALA A 165 -12.13 1.37 -28.46
CA ALA A 165 -12.18 2.79 -28.81
C ALA A 165 -10.77 3.42 -28.82
N GLU A 166 -9.98 3.16 -27.78
CA GLU A 166 -8.57 3.63 -27.68
C GLU A 166 -7.71 3.10 -28.85
N ALA A 167 -7.83 1.81 -29.18
CA ALA A 167 -7.13 1.22 -30.34
C ALA A 167 -7.53 1.87 -31.66
N ARG A 168 -8.71 2.49 -31.74
CA ARG A 168 -9.20 3.24 -32.89
C ARG A 168 -8.93 4.75 -32.83
N GLY A 169 -8.11 5.19 -31.87
CA GLY A 169 -7.67 6.57 -31.75
C GLY A 169 -8.45 7.43 -30.75
N ALA A 170 -9.37 6.85 -29.96
CA ALA A 170 -9.96 7.58 -28.84
C ALA A 170 -8.93 7.83 -27.73
N GLY A 171 -9.15 8.88 -26.94
CA GLY A 171 -8.31 9.17 -25.78
C GLY A 171 -8.48 8.16 -24.64
N VAL A 172 -7.46 8.07 -23.78
CA VAL A 172 -7.49 7.27 -22.54
C VAL A 172 -8.61 7.75 -21.64
N MET A 173 -9.44 6.84 -21.15
CA MET A 173 -10.50 7.16 -20.19
C MET A 173 -9.94 7.21 -18.78
N ILE A 174 -9.99 8.39 -18.18
CA ILE A 174 -9.63 8.61 -16.76
C ILE A 174 -10.90 8.76 -15.94
N THR A 175 -11.05 7.91 -14.96
CA THR A 175 -12.13 7.94 -13.95
C THR A 175 -11.57 8.40 -12.60
N LYS A 176 -12.39 8.34 -11.56
CA LYS A 176 -12.03 8.65 -10.18
C LYS A 176 -12.19 7.40 -9.30
N TRP A 177 -11.44 7.35 -8.22
CA TRP A 177 -11.55 6.28 -7.23
C TRP A 177 -12.74 6.47 -6.27
N ILE A 178 -12.93 7.71 -5.83
CA ILE A 178 -13.91 8.11 -4.82
C ILE A 178 -14.64 9.38 -5.28
N PRO A 179 -15.78 9.75 -4.67
CA PRO A 179 -16.41 11.05 -4.89
C PRO A 179 -15.43 12.21 -4.68
N LYS A 180 -15.57 13.30 -5.44
CA LYS A 180 -14.64 14.42 -5.43
C LYS A 180 -14.68 15.26 -4.16
N ASN A 181 -15.83 15.28 -3.49
CA ASN A 181 -16.10 16.08 -2.31
C ASN A 181 -17.34 15.59 -1.58
N GLN A 182 -17.66 16.20 -0.46
CA GLN A 182 -18.81 15.88 0.36
C GLN A 182 -20.15 16.11 -0.36
N GLU A 183 -20.23 17.09 -1.26
CA GLU A 183 -21.44 17.36 -2.04
C GLU A 183 -21.75 16.19 -3.00
N GLU A 184 -20.75 15.73 -3.74
CA GLU A 184 -20.91 14.57 -4.64
C GLU A 184 -21.26 13.30 -3.86
N LEU A 185 -20.66 13.11 -2.68
CA LEU A 185 -20.97 12.02 -1.76
C LEU A 185 -22.46 12.06 -1.35
N ALA A 186 -22.94 13.24 -0.92
CA ALA A 186 -24.34 13.43 -0.51
C ALA A 186 -25.32 13.20 -1.65
N VAL A 187 -25.03 13.73 -2.86
CA VAL A 187 -25.86 13.52 -4.06
C VAL A 187 -25.95 12.04 -4.42
N ALA A 188 -24.84 11.29 -4.25
CA ALA A 188 -24.82 9.85 -4.51
C ALA A 188 -25.48 9.02 -3.39
N GLY A 189 -25.87 9.63 -2.27
CA GLY A 189 -26.48 8.93 -1.12
C GLY A 189 -25.53 7.92 -0.46
N MET A 190 -24.23 8.09 -0.59
CA MET A 190 -23.22 7.19 -0.02
C MET A 190 -22.99 7.53 1.45
N THR A 191 -23.23 6.57 2.33
CA THR A 191 -23.13 6.73 3.80
C THR A 191 -22.15 5.74 4.45
N ASP A 192 -21.55 4.85 3.66
CA ASP A 192 -20.58 3.89 4.17
C ASP A 192 -19.36 4.62 4.75
N ILE A 193 -18.92 4.17 5.93
CA ILE A 193 -17.85 4.82 6.70
C ILE A 193 -16.56 4.93 5.90
N ASP A 194 -16.15 3.88 5.19
CA ASP A 194 -14.90 3.89 4.42
C ASP A 194 -14.95 4.90 3.28
N ILE A 195 -16.12 5.04 2.61
CA ILE A 195 -16.28 6.00 1.50
C ILE A 195 -16.33 7.44 2.02
N VAL A 196 -17.06 7.68 3.12
CA VAL A 196 -17.15 9.02 3.74
C VAL A 196 -15.79 9.50 4.21
N GLU A 197 -15.06 8.66 4.94
CA GLU A 197 -13.73 8.99 5.46
C GLU A 197 -12.66 9.04 4.36
N ALA A 198 -12.81 8.26 3.26
CA ALA A 198 -11.96 8.38 2.08
C ALA A 198 -12.06 9.78 1.46
N VAL A 199 -13.28 10.28 1.27
CA VAL A 199 -13.50 11.63 0.75
C VAL A 199 -12.89 12.66 1.69
N GLU A 200 -13.09 12.54 3.00
CA GLU A 200 -12.48 13.44 3.97
C GLU A 200 -10.95 13.40 3.90
N TYR A 201 -10.34 12.22 3.92
CA TYR A 201 -8.90 12.07 3.91
C TYR A 201 -8.26 12.61 2.62
N TYR A 202 -8.74 12.16 1.44
CA TYR A 202 -8.07 12.46 0.18
C TYR A 202 -8.42 13.83 -0.43
N THR A 203 -9.51 14.47 -0.01
CA THR A 203 -9.98 15.71 -0.65
C THR A 203 -9.94 16.95 0.26
N THR A 204 -9.47 16.81 1.49
CA THR A 204 -9.32 17.90 2.46
C THR A 204 -7.86 18.02 2.94
N PRO A 205 -7.50 19.08 3.68
CA PRO A 205 -6.17 19.23 4.25
C PRO A 205 -5.74 18.09 5.20
N ARG A 206 -6.65 17.18 5.56
CA ARG A 206 -6.33 16.00 6.38
C ARG A 206 -5.24 15.14 5.73
N GLY A 207 -5.34 14.86 4.44
CA GLY A 207 -4.39 13.99 3.75
C GLY A 207 -4.30 14.21 2.24
N GLN A 208 -4.90 15.28 1.70
CA GLN A 208 -4.83 15.58 0.26
C GLN A 208 -3.38 15.75 -0.21
N SER A 209 -3.09 15.31 -1.43
CA SER A 209 -1.78 15.49 -2.07
C SER A 209 -1.95 15.74 -3.57
N VAL A 210 -1.11 16.62 -4.12
CA VAL A 210 -1.04 16.85 -5.57
C VAL A 210 -0.57 15.58 -6.32
N ASN A 211 0.16 14.71 -5.63
CA ASN A 211 0.68 13.44 -6.14
C ASN A 211 -0.38 12.32 -6.12
N SER A 212 -1.54 12.56 -5.47
CA SER A 212 -2.69 11.64 -5.40
C SER A 212 -3.97 12.35 -5.84
N PRO A 213 -4.14 12.67 -7.15
CA PRO A 213 -5.20 13.56 -7.64
C PRO A 213 -6.56 12.90 -7.83
N ASN A 214 -6.85 11.77 -7.19
CA ASN A 214 -8.09 10.99 -7.35
C ASN A 214 -8.42 10.63 -8.81
N LYS A 215 -7.43 10.13 -9.53
CA LYS A 215 -7.52 9.72 -10.94
C LYS A 215 -7.19 8.25 -11.10
N LEU A 216 -7.93 7.56 -11.94
CA LEU A 216 -7.75 6.15 -12.27
C LEU A 216 -7.87 5.95 -13.79
N ASN A 217 -6.89 5.31 -14.39
CA ASN A 217 -7.01 4.82 -15.74
C ASN A 217 -8.04 3.68 -15.75
N PHE A 218 -9.19 3.90 -16.39
CA PHE A 218 -10.32 2.96 -16.31
C PHE A 218 -9.97 1.56 -16.80
N THR A 219 -9.17 1.44 -17.87
CA THR A 219 -8.84 0.13 -18.44
C THR A 219 -7.94 -0.72 -17.55
N SER A 220 -7.23 -0.12 -16.58
CA SER A 220 -6.42 -0.86 -15.62
C SER A 220 -7.25 -1.70 -14.63
N MET A 221 -8.54 -1.39 -14.49
CA MET A 221 -9.45 -2.17 -13.64
C MET A 221 -9.58 -3.63 -14.09
N GLY A 222 -9.29 -3.95 -15.35
CA GLY A 222 -9.24 -5.33 -15.82
C GLY A 222 -8.18 -6.17 -15.10
N SER A 223 -6.99 -5.63 -14.94
CA SER A 223 -5.90 -6.26 -14.18
C SER A 223 -6.24 -6.35 -12.70
N VAL A 224 -6.86 -5.30 -12.13
CA VAL A 224 -7.28 -5.28 -10.72
C VAL A 224 -8.32 -6.36 -10.43
N ILE A 225 -9.36 -6.49 -11.27
CA ILE A 225 -10.42 -7.50 -11.09
C ILE A 225 -9.83 -8.93 -11.17
N GLY A 226 -8.86 -9.15 -12.06
CA GLY A 226 -8.19 -10.45 -12.24
C GLY A 226 -7.18 -10.79 -11.15
N PHE A 227 -6.80 -9.83 -10.29
CA PHE A 227 -5.78 -10.01 -9.27
C PHE A 227 -6.36 -10.62 -7.98
N ASP A 228 -5.61 -11.51 -7.35
CA ASP A 228 -5.87 -11.98 -5.99
C ASP A 228 -4.59 -11.85 -5.15
N ALA A 229 -4.63 -10.94 -4.19
CA ALA A 229 -3.49 -10.63 -3.34
C ALA A 229 -3.03 -11.84 -2.50
N PHE A 230 -3.94 -12.75 -2.18
CA PHE A 230 -3.72 -13.86 -1.24
C PHE A 230 -3.71 -15.24 -1.91
N HIS A 231 -3.64 -15.27 -3.24
CA HIS A 231 -3.81 -16.49 -4.05
C HIS A 231 -3.01 -17.72 -3.56
N LEU A 232 -1.73 -17.54 -3.21
CA LEU A 232 -0.84 -18.61 -2.75
C LEU A 232 -0.35 -18.39 -1.30
N ALA A 233 -1.08 -17.64 -0.49
CA ALA A 233 -0.65 -17.33 0.86
C ALA A 233 -0.56 -18.57 1.76
N ASP A 234 -1.39 -19.58 1.51
CA ASP A 234 -1.40 -20.89 2.18
C ASP A 234 -0.18 -21.78 1.87
N THR A 235 0.57 -21.42 0.84
CA THR A 235 1.74 -22.20 0.38
C THR A 235 3.03 -21.38 0.49
N LEU A 236 3.00 -20.10 0.11
CA LEU A 236 4.22 -19.31 -0.10
C LEU A 236 4.44 -18.21 0.94
N LEU A 237 3.41 -17.76 1.66
CA LEU A 237 3.58 -16.75 2.69
C LEU A 237 4.01 -17.40 4.02
N THR A 238 5.29 -17.67 4.14
CA THR A 238 5.90 -18.36 5.30
C THR A 238 6.65 -17.42 6.24
N GLN A 239 6.87 -16.15 5.84
CA GLN A 239 7.53 -15.15 6.66
C GLN A 239 6.67 -14.78 7.88
N PRO A 240 7.27 -14.35 9.00
CA PRO A 240 6.55 -13.71 10.10
C PRO A 240 5.59 -12.63 9.58
N LEU A 241 4.35 -12.64 10.09
CA LEU A 241 3.25 -11.81 9.59
C LEU A 241 2.52 -11.08 10.72
N GLN A 242 2.50 -9.76 10.69
CA GLN A 242 1.68 -8.92 11.54
C GLN A 242 0.56 -8.28 10.75
N ILE A 243 -0.67 -8.57 11.10
CA ILE A 243 -1.86 -7.98 10.50
C ILE A 243 -2.47 -7.01 11.53
N ILE A 244 -2.84 -5.80 11.08
CA ILE A 244 -3.50 -4.81 11.94
C ILE A 244 -4.72 -4.27 11.19
N VAL A 245 -5.89 -4.33 11.85
CA VAL A 245 -7.16 -3.84 11.32
C VAL A 245 -7.91 -3.01 12.36
N GLY A 246 -8.82 -2.16 11.93
CA GLY A 246 -9.76 -1.47 12.81
C GLY A 246 -11.01 -2.30 13.05
N SER A 247 -11.70 -2.12 14.20
CA SER A 247 -12.94 -2.84 14.48
C SER A 247 -14.17 -2.26 13.80
N LYS A 248 -14.14 -0.99 13.35
CA LYS A 248 -15.23 -0.41 12.55
C LYS A 248 -15.11 -0.89 11.11
N GLN A 249 -16.10 -1.65 10.67
CA GLN A 249 -16.12 -2.26 9.34
C GLN A 249 -16.81 -1.35 8.35
N GLY A 250 -16.23 -1.19 7.16
CA GLY A 250 -16.80 -0.48 6.02
C GLY A 250 -16.65 -1.26 4.71
N ALA A 251 -17.04 -0.65 3.61
CA ALA A 251 -17.14 -1.28 2.29
C ALA A 251 -15.81 -1.76 1.71
N PHE A 252 -14.65 -1.22 2.16
CA PHE A 252 -13.35 -1.71 1.67
C PHE A 252 -13.00 -3.10 2.22
N GLY A 253 -13.61 -3.50 3.33
CA GLY A 253 -13.55 -4.85 3.83
C GLY A 253 -12.18 -5.26 4.37
N SER A 254 -11.35 -4.32 4.82
CA SER A 254 -10.02 -4.62 5.37
C SER A 254 -10.07 -5.49 6.61
N TYR A 255 -11.14 -5.40 7.41
CA TYR A 255 -11.36 -6.30 8.54
C TYR A 255 -11.53 -7.75 8.07
N LYS A 256 -12.40 -7.98 7.08
CA LYS A 256 -12.62 -9.29 6.46
C LYS A 256 -11.33 -9.85 5.84
N ASP A 257 -10.65 -9.02 5.04
CA ASP A 257 -9.40 -9.41 4.38
C ASP A 257 -8.28 -9.73 5.38
N GLY A 258 -8.19 -8.99 6.49
CA GLY A 258 -7.23 -9.26 7.55
C GLY A 258 -7.45 -10.61 8.22
N HIS A 259 -8.69 -10.97 8.51
CA HIS A 259 -9.04 -12.27 9.06
C HIS A 259 -8.81 -13.40 8.05
N GLU A 260 -9.21 -13.22 6.77
CA GLU A 260 -8.94 -14.19 5.70
C GLU A 260 -7.44 -14.44 5.55
N LEU A 261 -6.63 -13.38 5.53
CA LEU A 261 -5.19 -13.49 5.43
C LEU A 261 -4.59 -14.23 6.64
N TYR A 262 -5.07 -13.91 7.86
CA TYR A 262 -4.62 -14.58 9.07
C TYR A 262 -4.90 -16.08 9.03
N GLU A 263 -6.09 -16.48 8.61
CA GLU A 263 -6.45 -17.89 8.49
C GLU A 263 -5.63 -18.59 7.39
N LYS A 264 -5.48 -17.94 6.23
CA LYS A 264 -4.91 -18.54 5.03
C LYS A 264 -3.38 -18.63 5.04
N ALA A 265 -2.67 -17.66 5.65
CA ALA A 265 -1.22 -17.60 5.58
C ALA A 265 -0.52 -18.82 6.16
N ALA A 266 0.45 -19.36 5.43
CA ALA A 266 1.32 -20.48 5.88
C ALA A 266 2.32 -20.07 6.97
N SER A 267 2.41 -18.80 7.32
CA SER A 267 3.28 -18.28 8.38
C SER A 267 3.03 -19.00 9.71
N GLU A 268 4.06 -19.56 10.31
CA GLU A 268 4.00 -20.13 11.67
C GLU A 268 3.96 -19.03 12.74
N LYS A 269 4.61 -17.88 12.45
CA LYS A 269 4.63 -16.70 13.31
C LYS A 269 3.70 -15.64 12.72
N LYS A 270 2.42 -15.69 13.06
CA LYS A 270 1.44 -14.71 12.61
C LYS A 270 0.57 -14.21 13.75
N ASP A 271 0.26 -12.91 13.70
CA ASP A 271 -0.59 -12.26 14.68
C ASP A 271 -1.55 -11.26 14.01
N LEU A 272 -2.74 -11.14 14.55
CA LEU A 272 -3.78 -10.22 14.13
C LEU A 272 -4.16 -9.31 15.29
N LEU A 273 -3.87 -8.01 15.16
CA LEU A 273 -4.31 -6.97 16.09
C LEU A 273 -5.56 -6.28 15.52
N VAL A 274 -6.65 -6.34 16.25
CA VAL A 274 -7.82 -5.49 16.03
C VAL A 274 -7.71 -4.25 16.92
N VAL A 275 -7.62 -3.06 16.32
CA VAL A 275 -7.62 -1.80 17.06
C VAL A 275 -9.06 -1.39 17.32
N GLU A 276 -9.48 -1.57 18.56
CA GLU A 276 -10.86 -1.38 18.98
C GLU A 276 -11.30 0.08 18.81
N GLY A 277 -12.50 0.28 18.25
CA GLY A 277 -13.07 1.60 17.99
C GLY A 277 -12.45 2.36 16.82
N ALA A 278 -11.42 1.84 16.16
CA ALA A 278 -10.81 2.47 15.00
C ALA A 278 -11.48 2.05 13.68
N SER A 279 -11.60 3.00 12.74
CA SER A 279 -11.99 2.78 11.35
C SER A 279 -10.77 2.47 10.47
N HIS A 280 -11.03 2.22 9.19
CA HIS A 280 -9.97 2.10 8.17
C HIS A 280 -9.10 3.36 8.11
N TYR A 281 -9.70 4.54 8.09
CA TYR A 281 -9.00 5.82 7.98
C TYR A 281 -8.52 6.38 9.31
N ASP A 282 -9.06 5.95 10.45
CA ASP A 282 -8.46 6.25 11.75
C ASP A 282 -7.03 5.68 11.83
N LEU A 283 -6.79 4.51 11.22
CA LEU A 283 -5.47 3.89 11.12
C LEU A 283 -4.55 4.53 10.07
N TYR A 284 -5.03 5.50 9.27
CA TYR A 284 -4.18 6.23 8.34
C TYR A 284 -3.38 7.35 9.02
N ASP A 285 -4.01 8.10 9.93
CA ASP A 285 -3.42 9.32 10.46
C ASP A 285 -3.84 9.72 11.87
N GLN A 286 -4.87 9.08 12.45
CA GLN A 286 -5.31 9.49 13.78
C GLN A 286 -4.27 9.12 14.85
N PRO A 287 -3.90 10.07 15.75
CA PRO A 287 -2.74 9.91 16.63
C PRO A 287 -2.74 8.65 17.49
N GLU A 288 -3.86 8.32 18.16
CA GLU A 288 -3.87 7.16 19.06
C GLU A 288 -3.93 5.82 18.31
N PRO A 289 -4.77 5.59 17.27
CA PRO A 289 -4.70 4.38 16.45
C PRO A 289 -3.32 4.16 15.82
N VAL A 290 -2.71 5.21 15.26
CA VAL A 290 -1.36 5.14 14.68
C VAL A 290 -0.32 4.79 15.73
N LYS A 291 -0.37 5.38 16.92
CA LYS A 291 0.56 5.09 18.00
C LYS A 291 0.47 3.62 18.48
N ILE A 292 -0.75 3.08 18.63
CA ILE A 292 -0.98 1.67 18.96
C ILE A 292 -0.36 0.78 17.88
N THR A 293 -0.63 1.10 16.62
CA THR A 293 -0.15 0.38 15.44
C THR A 293 1.38 0.40 15.34
N VAL A 294 2.01 1.58 15.45
CA VAL A 294 3.47 1.72 15.39
C VAL A 294 4.14 0.96 16.54
N LYS A 295 3.60 1.01 17.76
CA LYS A 295 4.13 0.23 18.88
C LYS A 295 4.10 -1.26 18.60
N LYS A 296 3.00 -1.77 18.04
CA LYS A 296 2.87 -3.20 17.68
C LYS A 296 3.83 -3.59 16.56
N LEU A 297 3.92 -2.80 15.51
CA LEU A 297 4.85 -3.02 14.39
C LEU A 297 6.30 -2.98 14.86
N THR A 298 6.66 -2.06 15.75
CA THR A 298 8.03 -1.96 16.30
C THR A 298 8.40 -3.23 17.06
N SER A 299 7.51 -3.73 17.96
CA SER A 299 7.74 -5.00 18.65
C SER A 299 7.93 -6.15 17.67
N PHE A 300 7.03 -6.25 16.68
CA PHE A 300 7.06 -7.28 15.65
C PHE A 300 8.36 -7.27 14.82
N TYR A 301 8.77 -6.11 14.32
CA TYR A 301 10.00 -6.01 13.54
C TYR A 301 11.27 -6.22 14.38
N ASN A 302 11.29 -5.80 15.63
CA ASN A 302 12.41 -6.08 16.54
C ASN A 302 12.62 -7.58 16.81
N GLU A 303 11.55 -8.37 16.76
CA GLU A 303 11.61 -9.82 16.98
C GLU A 303 11.98 -10.61 15.72
N ASN A 304 11.80 -10.02 14.53
CA ASN A 304 11.86 -10.76 13.27
C ASN A 304 12.82 -10.17 12.21
N LEU A 305 13.42 -9.02 12.50
CA LEU A 305 14.49 -8.36 11.74
C LEU A 305 15.70 -8.09 12.68
#